data_2b71c9b07de571a88fcd7ae0ef32c3a1
#
_entry.id   2b71c9b07de571a88fcd7ae0ef32c3a1
#
_cell.length_a   1.000
_cell.length_b   1.000
_cell.length_c   1.000
_cell.angle_alpha   90.00
_cell.angle_beta   90.00
_cell.angle_gamma   90.00
#
_symmetry.space_group_name_H-M   'P 1'
#
loop_
_entity.id
_entity.type
_entity.pdbx_description
1 polymer ?
#
loop_
_entity_poly.entity_id
_entity_poly.type
_entity_poly.pdbx_seq_one_letter_code
_entity_poly.pdbx_strand_id
1 'polypeptide(L)'
;PVVLQAPANQPFAAAQTQSVETEELRGLASQSCAEPANEQWLVGGSTAVGASTTVNLGNPAGKPATVQLTVFDEEGQVDSAQTSGVLVPAGSERIVSLNGYAPGRDRLAVRVVSTGAAVTASLGIGQVDGLQSFAVDAVTRQLTAETTLVVPGVAHPGDADDAGPTDVGHLDEFPMVVRALSAEARNGTAVVTALHGDGTRTELGEIELSGAAVGELSVESWPEQANAVVIEADVPIVGGVLGTTAGTLRDTAWFTPAPELPVDTEVAVPVVSRGQLVLANTGEQEAEVRVTGSGTAEQTYRVPAGAAIVVQAAADSRIFSDAPVHAGVRIASGGDLAGYPVLAENERTAALTVYPR
;
A
#
# COMPACT_ATOMS: atom_id res chain seq x y z
N PRO A 1 -19.72 7.30 -10.14
CA PRO A 1 -18.40 7.64 -9.62
C PRO A 1 -18.40 9.05 -9.04
N VAL A 2 -17.73 9.25 -7.92
CA VAL A 2 -17.45 10.58 -7.36
C VAL A 2 -16.22 11.12 -8.07
N VAL A 3 -16.27 12.35 -8.53
CA VAL A 3 -15.14 13.01 -9.19
C VAL A 3 -14.62 14.09 -8.26
N LEU A 4 -13.34 14.00 -7.89
CA LEU A 4 -12.64 15.05 -7.17
C LEU A 4 -11.85 15.89 -8.16
N GLN A 5 -11.99 17.20 -8.09
CA GLN A 5 -11.24 18.15 -8.91
C GLN A 5 -10.39 19.03 -8.00
N ALA A 6 -9.10 19.05 -8.25
CA ALA A 6 -8.17 19.94 -7.58
C ALA A 6 -7.82 21.11 -8.48
N PRO A 7 -7.79 22.34 -7.95
CA PRO A 7 -7.26 23.50 -8.68
C PRO A 7 -5.78 23.27 -9.05
N ALA A 8 -5.35 23.91 -10.12
CA ALA A 8 -3.92 23.95 -10.46
C ALA A 8 -3.13 24.67 -9.35
N ASN A 9 -1.90 24.25 -9.13
CA ASN A 9 -0.94 24.86 -8.18
C ASN A 9 -1.40 24.90 -6.70
N GLN A 10 -2.26 23.99 -6.30
CA GLN A 10 -2.60 23.78 -4.88
C GLN A 10 -2.28 22.34 -4.48
N PRO A 11 -1.65 22.12 -3.30
CA PRO A 11 -1.49 20.79 -2.76
C PRO A 11 -2.84 20.08 -2.63
N PHE A 12 -2.92 18.88 -3.17
CA PHE A 12 -4.13 18.07 -3.14
C PHE A 12 -3.79 16.61 -2.95
N ALA A 13 -4.39 16.01 -1.93
CA ALA A 13 -4.36 14.58 -1.74
C ALA A 13 -5.76 14.09 -1.34
N ALA A 14 -6.07 12.87 -1.69
CA ALA A 14 -7.31 12.24 -1.30
C ALA A 14 -7.06 10.76 -0.98
N ALA A 15 -7.84 10.23 -0.06
CA ALA A 15 -7.89 8.81 0.26
C ALA A 15 -9.35 8.39 0.39
N GLN A 16 -9.60 7.11 0.18
CA GLN A 16 -10.91 6.52 0.43
C GLN A 16 -10.78 5.37 1.42
N THR A 17 -11.82 5.18 2.21
CA THR A 17 -12.00 4.04 3.08
C THR A 17 -13.37 3.42 2.85
N GLN A 18 -13.45 2.11 2.95
CA GLN A 18 -14.68 1.36 2.87
C GLN A 18 -14.70 0.31 3.96
N SER A 19 -15.63 0.42 4.90
CA SER A 19 -15.91 -0.65 5.86
C SER A 19 -16.93 -1.60 5.25
N VAL A 20 -16.64 -2.89 5.31
CA VAL A 20 -17.50 -3.96 4.85
C VAL A 20 -17.83 -4.87 6.02
N GLU A 21 -19.11 -5.16 6.20
CA GLU A 21 -19.60 -6.10 7.22
C GLU A 21 -20.79 -6.85 6.63
N THR A 22 -20.52 -7.99 6.00
CA THR A 22 -21.51 -8.88 5.39
C THR A 22 -21.32 -10.29 5.93
N GLU A 23 -22.18 -11.22 5.54
CA GLU A 23 -22.03 -12.65 5.87
C GLU A 23 -20.77 -13.26 5.24
N GLU A 24 -20.33 -12.73 4.09
CA GLU A 24 -19.22 -13.27 3.30
C GLU A 24 -17.91 -12.52 3.48
N LEU A 25 -17.96 -11.19 3.73
CA LEU A 25 -16.79 -10.33 3.81
C LEU A 25 -16.89 -9.37 5.00
N ARG A 26 -15.79 -9.22 5.72
CA ARG A 26 -15.63 -8.26 6.81
C ARG A 26 -14.25 -7.60 6.69
N GLY A 27 -14.14 -6.34 7.07
CA GLY A 27 -12.85 -5.63 7.16
C GLY A 27 -12.93 -4.18 6.72
N LEU A 28 -11.79 -3.54 6.71
CA LEU A 28 -11.62 -2.14 6.35
C LEU A 28 -10.63 -1.99 5.20
N ALA A 29 -11.15 -1.68 4.01
CA ALA A 29 -10.30 -1.34 2.88
C ALA A 29 -9.95 0.14 2.86
N SER A 30 -8.70 0.49 2.58
CA SER A 30 -8.28 1.89 2.39
C SER A 30 -7.21 2.02 1.30
N GLN A 31 -7.23 3.15 0.59
CA GLN A 31 -6.22 3.45 -0.42
C GLN A 31 -6.08 4.94 -0.66
N SER A 32 -4.90 5.38 -1.10
CA SER A 32 -4.71 6.71 -1.66
C SER A 32 -5.31 6.82 -3.05
N CYS A 33 -5.95 7.95 -3.33
CA CYS A 33 -6.39 8.30 -4.67
C CYS A 33 -5.19 8.74 -5.49
N ALA A 34 -4.63 7.82 -6.28
CA ALA A 34 -3.45 8.07 -7.08
C ALA A 34 -3.77 8.78 -8.41
N GLU A 35 -2.84 9.59 -8.90
CA GLU A 35 -2.93 10.19 -10.23
C GLU A 35 -2.84 9.12 -11.33
N PRO A 36 -3.49 9.31 -12.49
CA PRO A 36 -3.36 8.39 -13.60
C PRO A 36 -1.92 8.31 -14.12
N ALA A 37 -1.48 7.10 -14.48
CA ALA A 37 -0.16 6.85 -15.04
C ALA A 37 -0.23 5.88 -16.23
N ASN A 38 0.77 5.93 -17.11
CA ASN A 38 0.86 5.01 -18.23
C ASN A 38 1.50 3.66 -17.83
N GLU A 39 2.31 3.67 -16.79
CA GLU A 39 2.93 2.47 -16.21
C GLU A 39 2.86 2.55 -14.70
N GLN A 40 2.49 1.42 -14.08
CA GLN A 40 2.38 1.31 -12.63
C GLN A 40 2.37 -0.16 -12.20
N TRP A 41 2.70 -0.40 -10.93
CA TRP A 41 2.79 -1.72 -10.33
C TRP A 41 1.87 -1.84 -9.14
N LEU A 42 1.33 -3.04 -8.96
CA LEU A 42 0.46 -3.41 -7.86
C LEU A 42 1.00 -4.71 -7.26
N VAL A 43 1.33 -4.73 -5.99
CA VAL A 43 1.87 -5.92 -5.31
C VAL A 43 0.98 -6.28 -4.13
N GLY A 44 0.44 -7.48 -4.13
CA GLY A 44 -0.46 -7.98 -3.10
C GLY A 44 -1.54 -8.89 -3.64
N GLY A 45 -2.34 -9.43 -2.72
CA GLY A 45 -3.44 -10.32 -3.04
C GLY A 45 -3.04 -11.76 -3.34
N SER A 46 -4.05 -12.57 -3.61
CA SER A 46 -3.97 -13.99 -3.94
C SER A 46 -5.20 -14.38 -4.74
N THR A 47 -5.12 -15.47 -5.49
CA THR A 47 -6.26 -16.12 -6.15
C THR A 47 -6.41 -17.57 -5.72
N ALA A 48 -5.75 -17.96 -4.62
CA ALA A 48 -5.92 -19.25 -3.97
C ALA A 48 -7.36 -19.44 -3.48
N VAL A 49 -7.68 -20.65 -3.02
CA VAL A 49 -9.01 -20.96 -2.49
C VAL A 49 -9.34 -20.03 -1.32
N GLY A 50 -10.50 -19.39 -1.35
CA GLY A 50 -10.92 -18.41 -0.35
C GLY A 50 -10.45 -16.98 -0.60
N ALA A 51 -9.56 -16.75 -1.58
CA ALA A 51 -9.07 -15.43 -1.94
C ALA A 51 -9.61 -14.95 -3.29
N SER A 52 -9.86 -13.66 -3.39
CA SER A 52 -10.24 -12.98 -4.62
C SER A 52 -9.43 -11.71 -4.80
N THR A 53 -8.90 -11.51 -6.00
CA THR A 53 -8.16 -10.30 -6.34
C THR A 53 -8.66 -9.71 -7.65
N THR A 54 -8.96 -8.43 -7.64
CA THR A 54 -9.38 -7.67 -8.81
C THR A 54 -8.41 -6.54 -9.10
N VAL A 55 -8.19 -6.25 -10.39
CA VAL A 55 -7.55 -5.00 -10.83
C VAL A 55 -8.65 -4.01 -11.19
N ASN A 56 -8.62 -2.87 -10.54
CA ASN A 56 -9.55 -1.78 -10.73
C ASN A 56 -8.88 -0.69 -11.57
N LEU A 57 -9.40 -0.45 -12.76
CA LEU A 57 -8.85 0.51 -13.72
C LEU A 57 -9.81 1.68 -13.89
N GLY A 58 -9.32 2.92 -13.74
CA GLY A 58 -10.09 4.13 -14.01
C GLY A 58 -9.46 4.97 -15.11
N ASN A 59 -10.25 5.40 -16.09
CA ASN A 59 -9.82 6.29 -17.17
C ASN A 59 -10.49 7.66 -17.04
N PRO A 60 -9.86 8.65 -16.41
CA PRO A 60 -10.43 9.99 -16.28
C PRO A 60 -10.35 10.84 -17.54
N ALA A 61 -9.62 10.39 -18.57
CA ALA A 61 -9.41 11.17 -19.78
C ALA A 61 -10.63 11.16 -20.70
N GLY A 62 -10.68 12.13 -21.61
CA GLY A 62 -11.71 12.23 -22.66
C GLY A 62 -11.50 11.30 -23.86
N LYS A 63 -10.55 10.37 -23.81
CA LYS A 63 -10.26 9.37 -24.85
C LYS A 63 -10.06 7.99 -24.24
N PRO A 64 -10.33 6.89 -24.98
CA PRO A 64 -10.17 5.54 -24.45
C PRO A 64 -8.69 5.21 -24.18
N ALA A 65 -8.49 4.31 -23.22
CA ALA A 65 -7.22 3.67 -22.92
C ALA A 65 -7.28 2.18 -23.29
N THR A 66 -6.18 1.65 -23.80
CA THR A 66 -5.98 0.20 -23.93
C THR A 66 -4.91 -0.21 -22.92
N VAL A 67 -5.28 -1.09 -22.03
CA VAL A 67 -4.44 -1.52 -20.89
C VAL A 67 -3.95 -2.93 -21.12
N GLN A 68 -2.66 -3.14 -20.92
CA GLN A 68 -2.03 -4.45 -20.79
C GLN A 68 -1.76 -4.72 -19.31
N LEU A 69 -2.23 -5.86 -18.82
CA LEU A 69 -1.91 -6.39 -17.50
C LEU A 69 -0.90 -7.53 -17.65
N THR A 70 0.24 -7.43 -16.99
CA THR A 70 1.19 -8.53 -16.86
C THR A 70 1.12 -9.01 -15.42
N VAL A 71 0.70 -10.24 -15.21
CA VAL A 71 0.57 -10.86 -13.89
C VAL A 71 1.81 -11.68 -13.61
N PHE A 72 2.33 -11.57 -12.41
CA PHE A 72 3.45 -12.37 -11.89
C PHE A 72 2.99 -13.10 -10.63
N ASP A 73 3.49 -14.32 -10.46
CA ASP A 73 3.22 -15.16 -9.31
C ASP A 73 4.53 -15.77 -8.74
N GLU A 74 4.42 -16.74 -7.87
CA GLU A 74 5.54 -17.45 -7.24
C GLU A 74 6.40 -18.24 -8.23
N GLU A 75 5.90 -18.52 -9.43
CA GLU A 75 6.62 -19.27 -10.47
C GLU A 75 7.20 -18.34 -11.55
N GLY A 76 6.73 -17.09 -11.63
CA GLY A 76 7.18 -16.10 -12.60
C GLY A 76 6.04 -15.36 -13.29
N GLN A 77 6.24 -14.98 -14.55
CA GLN A 77 5.20 -14.34 -15.33
C GLN A 77 4.14 -15.34 -15.76
N VAL A 78 2.89 -15.07 -15.42
CA VAL A 78 1.74 -15.89 -15.81
C VAL A 78 1.43 -15.69 -17.29
N ASP A 79 1.48 -16.76 -18.07
CA ASP A 79 1.08 -16.75 -19.48
C ASP A 79 -0.44 -16.66 -19.60
N SER A 80 -0.95 -15.45 -19.84
CA SER A 80 -2.37 -15.21 -20.11
C SER A 80 -2.55 -14.31 -21.32
N ALA A 81 -2.96 -14.89 -22.42
CA ALA A 81 -3.28 -14.14 -23.65
C ALA A 81 -4.47 -13.17 -23.48
N GLN A 82 -5.25 -13.32 -22.43
CA GLN A 82 -6.50 -12.56 -22.22
C GLN A 82 -6.30 -11.29 -21.39
N THR A 83 -5.14 -11.07 -20.80
CA THR A 83 -4.81 -9.86 -20.04
C THR A 83 -4.26 -8.73 -20.90
N SER A 84 -4.10 -8.96 -22.21
CA SER A 84 -3.70 -7.93 -23.17
C SER A 84 -4.93 -7.26 -23.81
N GLY A 85 -4.86 -5.93 -23.95
CA GLY A 85 -5.87 -5.18 -24.68
C GLY A 85 -7.18 -4.92 -23.92
N VAL A 86 -7.13 -4.79 -22.58
CA VAL A 86 -8.30 -4.38 -21.79
C VAL A 86 -8.68 -2.94 -22.16
N LEU A 87 -9.83 -2.77 -22.81
CA LEU A 87 -10.33 -1.44 -23.18
C LEU A 87 -11.01 -0.79 -21.97
N VAL A 88 -10.56 0.43 -21.64
CA VAL A 88 -11.20 1.30 -20.63
C VAL A 88 -11.69 2.55 -21.36
N PRO A 89 -13.01 2.68 -21.63
CA PRO A 89 -13.56 3.82 -22.33
C PRO A 89 -13.29 5.15 -21.61
N ALA A 90 -13.41 6.27 -22.30
CA ALA A 90 -13.29 7.60 -21.73
C ALA A 90 -14.27 7.79 -20.56
N GLY A 91 -13.80 8.38 -19.46
CA GLY A 91 -14.62 8.69 -18.27
C GLY A 91 -15.25 7.45 -17.60
N SER A 92 -14.65 6.28 -17.75
CA SER A 92 -15.22 5.03 -17.22
C SER A 92 -14.22 4.22 -16.39
N GLU A 93 -14.75 3.22 -15.70
CA GLU A 93 -14.01 2.26 -14.91
C GLU A 93 -14.15 0.86 -15.48
N ARG A 94 -13.15 0.01 -15.22
CA ARG A 94 -13.14 -1.41 -15.55
C ARG A 94 -12.59 -2.22 -14.40
N ILE A 95 -13.30 -3.27 -14.01
CA ILE A 95 -12.84 -4.24 -13.03
C ILE A 95 -12.45 -5.52 -13.78
N VAL A 96 -11.25 -6.03 -13.47
CA VAL A 96 -10.72 -7.27 -14.03
C VAL A 96 -10.43 -8.24 -12.89
N SER A 97 -11.17 -9.36 -12.82
CA SER A 97 -10.92 -10.39 -11.82
C SER A 97 -9.71 -11.24 -12.21
N LEU A 98 -8.69 -11.29 -11.35
CA LEU A 98 -7.51 -12.11 -11.59
C LEU A 98 -7.75 -13.61 -11.39
N ASN A 99 -8.77 -13.98 -10.60
CA ASN A 99 -9.13 -15.39 -10.41
C ASN A 99 -9.48 -16.12 -11.72
N GLY A 100 -9.93 -15.38 -12.74
CA GLY A 100 -10.20 -15.92 -14.06
C GLY A 100 -8.97 -16.06 -14.97
N TYR A 101 -7.90 -15.35 -14.68
CA TYR A 101 -6.69 -15.26 -15.52
C TYR A 101 -5.48 -15.97 -14.91
N ALA A 102 -5.37 -15.97 -13.59
CA ALA A 102 -4.30 -16.59 -12.83
C ALA A 102 -4.91 -17.32 -11.62
N PRO A 103 -5.65 -18.41 -11.82
CA PRO A 103 -6.31 -19.14 -10.73
C PRO A 103 -5.31 -19.88 -9.85
N GLY A 104 -5.58 -19.93 -8.53
CA GLY A 104 -4.87 -20.75 -7.58
C GLY A 104 -3.43 -20.27 -7.31
N ARG A 105 -3.18 -18.95 -7.34
CA ARG A 105 -1.88 -18.34 -7.07
C ARG A 105 -1.85 -17.75 -5.67
N ASP A 106 -0.80 -18.07 -4.92
CA ASP A 106 -0.64 -17.60 -3.54
C ASP A 106 -0.10 -16.18 -3.50
N ARG A 107 0.74 -15.80 -4.48
CA ARG A 107 1.46 -14.52 -4.52
C ARG A 107 1.19 -13.82 -5.83
N LEU A 108 0.83 -12.55 -5.76
CA LEU A 108 0.55 -11.77 -6.97
C LEU A 108 1.32 -10.45 -6.98
N ALA A 109 1.81 -10.11 -8.16
CA ALA A 109 2.19 -8.76 -8.56
C ALA A 109 1.66 -8.49 -9.97
N VAL A 110 1.26 -7.26 -10.27
CA VAL A 110 0.69 -6.87 -11.56
C VAL A 110 1.38 -5.62 -12.08
N ARG A 111 1.92 -5.70 -13.28
CA ARG A 111 2.35 -4.54 -14.05
C ARG A 111 1.21 -4.08 -14.94
N VAL A 112 0.85 -2.82 -14.83
CA VAL A 112 -0.23 -2.18 -15.60
C VAL A 112 0.41 -1.19 -16.56
N VAL A 113 0.25 -1.40 -17.87
CA VAL A 113 0.74 -0.51 -18.91
C VAL A 113 -0.42 -0.05 -19.79
N SER A 114 -0.60 1.25 -19.92
CA SER A 114 -1.68 1.83 -20.74
C SER A 114 -1.15 2.60 -21.95
N THR A 115 -1.90 2.52 -23.04
CA THR A 115 -1.72 3.30 -24.25
C THR A 115 -3.01 4.06 -24.58
N GLY A 116 -2.90 5.17 -25.29
CA GLY A 116 -4.04 6.07 -25.54
C GLY A 116 -4.18 7.08 -24.42
N ALA A 117 -4.73 6.70 -23.29
CA ALA A 117 -4.81 7.53 -22.09
C ALA A 117 -4.09 6.89 -20.90
N ALA A 118 -3.61 7.70 -19.97
CA ALA A 118 -3.17 7.25 -18.67
C ALA A 118 -4.38 6.80 -17.81
N VAL A 119 -4.21 5.78 -16.98
CA VAL A 119 -5.25 5.22 -16.13
C VAL A 119 -4.84 5.22 -14.66
N THR A 120 -5.81 5.27 -13.76
CA THR A 120 -5.58 4.88 -12.37
C THR A 120 -5.69 3.36 -12.25
N ALA A 121 -4.91 2.74 -11.37
CA ALA A 121 -5.02 1.32 -11.05
C ALA A 121 -4.87 1.07 -9.57
N SER A 122 -5.63 0.09 -9.06
CA SER A 122 -5.52 -0.44 -7.69
C SER A 122 -5.93 -1.91 -7.67
N LEU A 123 -5.51 -2.67 -6.64
CA LEU A 123 -6.13 -3.96 -6.37
C LEU A 123 -7.30 -3.79 -5.41
N GLY A 124 -8.32 -4.61 -5.61
CA GLY A 124 -9.34 -4.91 -4.61
C GLY A 124 -9.18 -6.36 -4.20
N ILE A 125 -9.10 -6.61 -2.89
CA ILE A 125 -8.85 -7.92 -2.32
C ILE A 125 -10.02 -8.29 -1.42
N GLY A 126 -10.47 -9.55 -1.52
CA GLY A 126 -11.39 -10.16 -0.58
C GLY A 126 -10.87 -11.52 -0.17
N GLN A 127 -11.00 -11.85 1.11
CA GLN A 127 -10.55 -13.12 1.65
C GLN A 127 -11.60 -13.68 2.61
N VAL A 128 -11.85 -14.99 2.50
CA VAL A 128 -12.70 -15.76 3.41
C VAL A 128 -11.90 -16.92 3.98
N ASP A 129 -12.19 -17.28 5.22
CA ASP A 129 -11.65 -18.45 5.88
C ASP A 129 -12.79 -19.48 6.04
N GLY A 130 -12.81 -20.47 5.16
CA GLY A 130 -13.90 -21.44 5.09
C GLY A 130 -15.24 -20.76 4.81
N LEU A 131 -16.11 -20.70 5.82
CA LEU A 131 -17.42 -20.04 5.78
C LEU A 131 -17.45 -18.71 6.56
N GLN A 132 -16.31 -18.27 7.10
CA GLN A 132 -16.23 -17.04 7.86
C GLN A 132 -15.75 -15.92 6.96
N SER A 133 -16.36 -14.75 7.09
CA SER A 133 -15.86 -13.51 6.52
C SER A 133 -14.56 -13.14 7.21
N PHE A 134 -13.52 -12.81 6.43
CA PHE A 134 -12.19 -12.62 6.99
C PHE A 134 -11.65 -11.21 6.76
N ALA A 135 -11.37 -10.82 5.52
CA ALA A 135 -10.76 -9.53 5.23
C ALA A 135 -11.20 -8.96 3.87
N VAL A 136 -11.20 -7.64 3.80
CA VAL A 136 -11.24 -6.88 2.54
C VAL A 136 -10.13 -5.84 2.56
N ASP A 137 -9.50 -5.59 1.41
CA ASP A 137 -8.47 -4.57 1.32
C ASP A 137 -8.38 -3.93 -0.07
N ALA A 138 -7.63 -2.83 -0.16
CA ALA A 138 -7.35 -2.14 -1.41
C ALA A 138 -5.86 -1.73 -1.46
N VAL A 139 -5.16 -2.13 -2.51
CA VAL A 139 -3.73 -1.83 -2.69
C VAL A 139 -3.54 -0.61 -3.58
N THR A 140 -2.85 0.38 -3.06
CA THR A 140 -2.39 1.55 -3.83
C THR A 140 -1.26 1.16 -4.79
N ARG A 141 -1.14 1.84 -5.91
CA ARG A 141 -0.10 1.60 -6.91
C ARG A 141 1.28 2.09 -6.48
N GLN A 142 2.33 1.51 -7.06
CA GLN A 142 3.69 2.02 -7.12
C GLN A 142 3.99 2.49 -8.54
N LEU A 143 4.76 3.58 -8.71
CA LEU A 143 5.12 4.11 -10.04
C LEU A 143 6.44 3.53 -10.54
N THR A 144 7.42 3.44 -9.66
CA THR A 144 8.81 3.10 -9.99
C THR A 144 9.25 1.89 -9.19
N ALA A 145 10.12 1.09 -9.78
CA ALA A 145 10.89 0.09 -9.07
C ALA A 145 12.17 0.76 -8.54
N GLU A 146 12.50 0.48 -7.29
CA GLU A 146 13.64 1.08 -6.59
C GLU A 146 14.44 0.01 -5.86
N THR A 147 15.69 0.26 -5.54
CA THR A 147 16.51 -0.65 -4.75
C THR A 147 16.21 -0.57 -3.25
N THR A 148 15.51 0.49 -2.83
CA THR A 148 15.07 0.67 -1.44
C THR A 148 13.60 1.05 -1.45
N LEU A 149 12.78 0.25 -0.80
CA LEU A 149 11.36 0.54 -0.59
C LEU A 149 11.10 0.81 0.87
N VAL A 150 10.39 1.90 1.18
CA VAL A 150 9.99 2.26 2.53
C VAL A 150 8.48 2.14 2.67
N VAL A 151 8.03 1.33 3.62
CA VAL A 151 6.61 1.02 3.85
C VAL A 151 6.22 1.53 5.24
N PRO A 152 5.78 2.80 5.36
CA PRO A 152 5.34 3.35 6.63
C PRO A 152 3.94 2.87 7.01
N GLY A 153 3.70 2.75 8.31
CA GLY A 153 2.38 2.41 8.85
C GLY A 153 2.15 0.92 9.11
N VAL A 154 3.08 0.06 8.73
CA VAL A 154 2.95 -1.39 9.01
C VAL A 154 2.72 -1.63 10.50
N ALA A 155 1.75 -2.48 10.82
CA ALA A 155 1.38 -2.78 12.19
C ALA A 155 0.87 -4.22 12.32
N HIS A 156 1.00 -4.74 13.55
CA HIS A 156 0.38 -5.98 14.01
C HIS A 156 -0.31 -5.68 15.35
N PRO A 157 -1.45 -4.97 15.34
CA PRO A 157 -2.12 -4.57 16.57
C PRO A 157 -2.72 -5.78 17.26
N GLY A 158 -2.41 -5.92 18.57
CA GLY A 158 -3.14 -6.82 19.47
C GLY A 158 -4.40 -6.14 20.00
N ASP A 159 -5.42 -6.91 20.34
CA ASP A 159 -6.57 -6.42 21.08
C ASP A 159 -6.13 -6.12 22.52
N ALA A 160 -6.21 -4.86 22.93
CA ALA A 160 -5.86 -4.43 24.29
C ALA A 160 -6.77 -5.05 25.36
N ASP A 161 -7.92 -5.59 24.99
CA ASP A 161 -8.91 -6.21 25.87
C ASP A 161 -8.92 -7.75 25.80
N ASP A 162 -8.17 -8.37 24.91
CA ASP A 162 -8.14 -9.82 24.74
C ASP A 162 -7.00 -10.46 25.57
N ALA A 163 -7.12 -10.37 26.91
CA ALA A 163 -6.30 -11.17 27.85
C ALA A 163 -6.79 -12.64 27.93
N GLY A 164 -7.63 -13.07 26.99
CA GLY A 164 -8.02 -14.47 26.83
C GLY A 164 -6.88 -15.30 26.22
N PRO A 165 -6.89 -16.63 26.40
CA PRO A 165 -5.94 -17.47 25.71
C PRO A 165 -6.19 -17.29 24.20
N THR A 166 -5.26 -16.57 23.55
CA THR A 166 -5.22 -16.51 22.09
C THR A 166 -5.16 -17.93 21.60
N ASP A 167 -6.11 -18.32 20.77
CA ASP A 167 -6.02 -19.58 20.05
C ASP A 167 -4.85 -19.43 19.07
N VAL A 168 -3.64 -19.72 19.57
CA VAL A 168 -2.37 -19.55 18.84
C VAL A 168 -2.33 -20.37 17.56
N GLY A 169 -3.23 -21.36 17.39
CA GLY A 169 -3.32 -22.18 16.20
C GLY A 169 -3.71 -21.43 14.94
N HIS A 170 -4.29 -20.23 15.07
CA HIS A 170 -4.73 -19.46 13.91
C HIS A 170 -3.74 -18.40 13.41
N LEU A 171 -2.79 -17.94 14.23
CA LEU A 171 -1.78 -16.95 13.80
C LEU A 171 -0.83 -17.53 12.74
N ASP A 172 -0.59 -18.85 12.77
CA ASP A 172 0.27 -19.55 11.82
C ASP A 172 -0.37 -19.66 10.42
N GLU A 173 -1.70 -19.56 10.31
CA GLU A 173 -2.41 -19.65 9.04
C GLU A 173 -2.41 -18.33 8.24
N PHE A 174 -2.27 -17.19 8.93
CA PHE A 174 -2.27 -15.85 8.32
C PHE A 174 -1.11 -15.01 8.86
N PRO A 175 0.14 -15.37 8.54
CA PRO A 175 1.30 -14.61 8.98
C PRO A 175 1.35 -13.24 8.30
N MET A 176 2.01 -12.28 8.94
CA MET A 176 2.48 -11.10 8.23
C MET A 176 3.50 -11.53 7.17
N VAL A 177 3.41 -10.95 5.98
CA VAL A 177 4.34 -11.28 4.91
C VAL A 177 4.88 -10.03 4.23
N VAL A 178 6.11 -10.12 3.74
CA VAL A 178 6.74 -9.12 2.88
C VAL A 178 6.92 -9.73 1.51
N ARG A 179 6.43 -9.06 0.47
CA ARG A 179 6.59 -9.48 -0.93
C ARG A 179 7.48 -8.52 -1.68
N ALA A 180 8.32 -9.08 -2.54
CA ALA A 180 9.12 -8.31 -3.47
C ALA A 180 9.23 -9.04 -4.82
N LEU A 181 9.32 -8.25 -5.89
CA LEU A 181 9.52 -8.73 -7.25
C LEU A 181 10.60 -7.89 -7.92
N SER A 182 11.59 -8.54 -8.54
CA SER A 182 12.54 -7.84 -9.40
C SER A 182 11.84 -7.35 -10.67
N ALA A 183 11.73 -6.03 -10.84
CA ALA A 183 11.05 -5.42 -11.97
C ALA A 183 11.76 -5.68 -13.31
N GLU A 184 13.04 -6.04 -13.27
CA GLU A 184 13.88 -6.34 -14.41
C GLU A 184 14.06 -7.86 -14.64
N ALA A 185 13.33 -8.69 -13.89
CA ALA A 185 13.43 -10.15 -13.93
C ALA A 185 14.86 -10.65 -13.69
N ARG A 186 15.62 -10.01 -12.81
CA ARG A 186 16.97 -10.40 -12.39
C ARG A 186 16.91 -11.15 -11.06
N ASN A 187 17.87 -12.05 -10.87
CA ASN A 187 18.08 -12.63 -9.55
C ASN A 187 18.75 -11.60 -8.64
N GLY A 188 18.49 -11.71 -7.35
CA GLY A 188 19.06 -10.84 -6.32
C GLY A 188 18.58 -11.23 -4.94
N THR A 189 18.89 -10.41 -3.97
CA THR A 189 18.47 -10.57 -2.58
C THR A 189 17.90 -9.25 -2.07
N ALA A 190 16.86 -9.33 -1.28
CA ALA A 190 16.29 -8.18 -0.59
C ALA A 190 16.29 -8.41 0.93
N VAL A 191 16.93 -7.52 1.68
CA VAL A 191 16.96 -7.53 3.15
C VAL A 191 15.77 -6.73 3.67
N VAL A 192 15.05 -7.29 4.63
CA VAL A 192 13.85 -6.71 5.21
C VAL A 192 14.13 -6.28 6.64
N THR A 193 13.90 -5.00 6.94
CA THR A 193 14.19 -4.40 8.24
C THR A 193 12.99 -3.61 8.76
N ALA A 194 12.63 -3.80 10.03
CA ALA A 194 11.62 -2.99 10.72
C ALA A 194 12.26 -1.76 11.38
N LEU A 195 11.59 -0.61 11.28
CA LEU A 195 12.02 0.65 11.88
C LEU A 195 11.19 0.97 13.12
N HIS A 196 11.85 1.27 14.22
CA HIS A 196 11.26 1.72 15.49
C HIS A 196 11.22 3.24 15.61
N GLY A 197 10.48 3.74 16.60
CA GLY A 197 10.36 5.19 16.82
C GLY A 197 11.61 5.86 17.39
N ASP A 198 12.52 5.09 17.96
CA ASP A 198 13.77 5.57 18.57
C ASP A 198 15.01 5.47 17.65
N GLY A 199 14.83 5.02 16.41
CA GLY A 199 15.89 4.77 15.45
C GLY A 199 16.50 3.37 15.50
N THR A 200 16.05 2.52 16.43
CA THR A 200 16.43 1.11 16.44
C THR A 200 15.88 0.41 15.18
N ARG A 201 16.69 -0.46 14.62
CA ARG A 201 16.34 -1.28 13.44
C ARG A 201 16.39 -2.75 13.81
N THR A 202 15.37 -3.52 13.39
CA THR A 202 15.32 -4.97 13.59
C THR A 202 15.22 -5.66 12.23
N GLU A 203 16.23 -6.45 11.90
CA GLU A 203 16.19 -7.29 10.69
C GLU A 203 15.14 -8.38 10.86
N LEU A 204 14.24 -8.49 9.88
CA LEU A 204 13.16 -9.48 9.85
C LEU A 204 13.54 -10.72 9.02
N GLY A 205 14.50 -10.60 8.11
CA GLY A 205 14.99 -11.64 7.25
C GLY A 205 15.30 -11.16 5.83
N GLU A 206 15.46 -12.13 4.93
CA GLU A 206 15.83 -11.88 3.53
C GLU A 206 14.82 -12.54 2.58
N ILE A 207 14.67 -11.96 1.40
CA ILE A 207 13.87 -12.49 0.28
C ILE A 207 14.84 -12.82 -0.87
N GLU A 208 14.88 -14.07 -1.28
CA GLU A 208 15.53 -14.43 -2.54
C GLU A 208 14.65 -13.99 -3.72
N LEU A 209 15.24 -13.19 -4.62
CA LEU A 209 14.62 -12.75 -5.85
C LEU A 209 15.07 -13.66 -7.00
N SER A 210 14.14 -14.35 -7.63
CA SER A 210 14.44 -15.33 -8.69
C SER A 210 13.73 -14.93 -10.00
N GLY A 211 14.46 -14.25 -10.88
CA GLY A 211 13.93 -13.84 -12.17
C GLY A 211 12.66 -12.96 -12.01
N ALA A 212 11.57 -13.38 -12.65
CA ALA A 212 10.27 -12.72 -12.61
C ALA A 212 9.30 -13.33 -11.56
N ALA A 213 9.78 -14.17 -10.65
CA ALA A 213 8.96 -14.76 -9.60
C ALA A 213 8.78 -13.79 -8.42
N VAL A 214 7.58 -13.79 -7.84
CA VAL A 214 7.28 -13.02 -6.63
C VAL A 214 7.88 -13.73 -5.42
N GLY A 215 8.92 -13.14 -4.85
CA GLY A 215 9.52 -13.58 -3.59
C GLY A 215 8.71 -13.17 -2.38
N GLU A 216 8.76 -13.95 -1.31
CA GLU A 216 8.01 -13.66 -0.07
C GLU A 216 8.81 -14.09 1.16
N LEU A 217 8.77 -13.24 2.18
CA LEU A 217 9.23 -13.51 3.53
C LEU A 217 8.03 -13.57 4.47
N SER A 218 7.83 -14.69 5.16
CA SER A 218 6.91 -14.77 6.30
C SER A 218 7.59 -14.20 7.54
N VAL A 219 6.96 -13.23 8.18
CA VAL A 219 7.48 -12.59 9.40
C VAL A 219 7.04 -13.42 10.61
N GLU A 220 7.99 -14.09 11.25
CA GLU A 220 7.71 -14.97 12.40
C GLU A 220 7.28 -14.21 13.66
N SER A 221 7.81 -12.99 13.83
CA SER A 221 7.42 -12.11 14.94
C SER A 221 7.54 -10.65 14.56
N TRP A 222 6.54 -9.85 14.91
CA TRP A 222 6.58 -8.41 14.71
C TRP A 222 7.22 -7.72 15.91
N PRO A 223 8.27 -6.89 15.74
CA PRO A 223 8.89 -6.18 16.85
C PRO A 223 7.93 -5.15 17.45
N GLU A 224 7.79 -5.15 18.78
CA GLU A 224 7.00 -4.14 19.46
C GLU A 224 7.45 -2.72 19.08
N GLN A 225 6.49 -1.81 18.90
CA GLN A 225 6.73 -0.39 18.56
C GLN A 225 7.40 -0.14 17.19
N ALA A 226 7.59 -1.16 16.36
CA ALA A 226 7.95 -0.93 14.97
C ALA A 226 6.77 -0.30 14.21
N ASN A 227 7.05 0.66 13.34
CA ASN A 227 6.02 1.43 12.64
C ASN A 227 6.22 1.48 11.12
N ALA A 228 7.32 0.94 10.61
CA ALA A 228 7.59 0.87 9.18
C ALA A 228 8.49 -0.33 8.86
N VAL A 229 8.49 -0.72 7.59
CA VAL A 229 9.41 -1.70 7.01
C VAL A 229 10.23 -1.02 5.92
N VAL A 230 11.52 -1.34 5.87
CA VAL A 230 12.42 -1.03 4.75
C VAL A 230 12.80 -2.33 4.07
N ILE A 231 12.75 -2.35 2.75
CA ILE A 231 13.17 -3.48 1.91
C ILE A 231 14.32 -2.97 1.04
N GLU A 232 15.53 -3.43 1.29
CA GLU A 232 16.74 -3.03 0.57
C GLU A 232 17.22 -4.18 -0.31
N ALA A 233 17.32 -3.97 -1.61
CA ALA A 233 17.69 -4.98 -2.59
C ALA A 233 18.88 -4.55 -3.45
N ASP A 234 19.59 -5.52 -4.00
CA ASP A 234 20.70 -5.32 -4.94
C ASP A 234 20.23 -5.11 -6.40
N VAL A 235 18.94 -5.23 -6.64
CA VAL A 235 18.27 -4.98 -7.92
C VAL A 235 17.02 -4.12 -7.71
N PRO A 236 16.54 -3.36 -8.73
CA PRO A 236 15.28 -2.62 -8.61
C PRO A 236 14.09 -3.55 -8.39
N ILE A 237 13.33 -3.29 -7.33
CA ILE A 237 12.17 -4.07 -6.90
C ILE A 237 10.89 -3.24 -6.81
N VAL A 238 9.77 -3.93 -6.89
CA VAL A 238 8.48 -3.49 -6.40
C VAL A 238 8.05 -4.42 -5.28
N GLY A 239 7.27 -3.94 -4.30
CA GLY A 239 6.95 -4.76 -3.14
C GLY A 239 5.79 -4.24 -2.32
N GLY A 240 5.49 -4.92 -1.22
CA GLY A 240 4.48 -4.56 -0.25
C GLY A 240 4.55 -5.45 0.98
N VAL A 241 3.88 -5.01 2.04
CA VAL A 241 3.82 -5.72 3.33
C VAL A 241 2.38 -6.00 3.68
N LEU A 242 2.03 -7.25 3.93
CA LEU A 242 0.76 -7.63 4.53
C LEU A 242 0.88 -7.55 6.05
N GLY A 243 0.20 -6.61 6.65
CA GLY A 243 -0.04 -6.56 8.08
C GLY A 243 -1.28 -7.37 8.46
N THR A 244 -1.30 -7.91 9.65
CA THR A 244 -2.44 -8.68 10.20
C THR A 244 -2.73 -8.21 11.61
N THR A 245 -3.98 -8.33 12.06
CA THR A 245 -4.34 -8.12 13.46
C THR A 245 -4.09 -9.39 14.28
N ALA A 246 -3.63 -9.22 15.54
CA ALA A 246 -3.66 -10.28 16.53
C ALA A 246 -4.99 -10.25 17.27
N GLY A 247 -5.59 -11.40 17.57
CA GLY A 247 -6.84 -11.48 18.32
C GLY A 247 -7.95 -12.22 17.60
N THR A 248 -9.16 -12.18 18.18
CA THR A 248 -10.33 -12.91 17.67
C THR A 248 -11.00 -12.23 16.46
N LEU A 249 -10.94 -10.90 16.43
CA LEU A 249 -11.40 -10.10 15.28
C LEU A 249 -10.22 -9.89 14.33
N ARG A 250 -10.24 -10.61 13.22
CA ARG A 250 -9.14 -10.60 12.26
C ARG A 250 -9.42 -9.64 11.12
N ASP A 251 -8.39 -8.89 10.78
CA ASP A 251 -8.33 -8.09 9.57
C ASP A 251 -6.90 -8.11 9.03
N THR A 252 -6.76 -7.84 7.75
CA THR A 252 -5.45 -7.76 7.08
C THR A 252 -5.40 -6.54 6.18
N ALA A 253 -4.21 -5.96 6.05
CA ALA A 253 -4.00 -4.84 5.14
C ALA A 253 -2.66 -4.95 4.40
N TRP A 254 -2.67 -4.69 3.10
CA TRP A 254 -1.47 -4.51 2.30
C TRP A 254 -0.99 -3.07 2.40
N PHE A 255 0.15 -2.89 3.03
CA PHE A 255 0.85 -1.61 3.08
C PHE A 255 1.76 -1.49 1.86
N THR A 256 1.55 -0.43 1.10
CA THR A 256 2.31 -0.13 -0.11
C THR A 256 3.48 0.81 0.21
N PRO A 257 4.66 0.64 -0.42
CA PRO A 257 5.75 1.59 -0.28
C PRO A 257 5.32 3.02 -0.59
N ALA A 258 5.76 3.95 0.25
CA ALA A 258 5.57 5.37 0.05
C ALA A 258 6.76 5.97 -0.69
N PRO A 259 6.56 6.87 -1.65
CA PRO A 259 7.65 7.62 -2.24
C PRO A 259 8.31 8.53 -1.21
N GLU A 260 9.56 8.90 -1.47
CA GLU A 260 10.21 9.99 -0.74
C GLU A 260 9.46 11.30 -1.01
N LEU A 261 9.16 12.05 0.05
CA LEU A 261 8.46 13.32 -0.06
C LEU A 261 9.45 14.45 -0.37
N PRO A 262 9.02 15.44 -1.19
CA PRO A 262 9.88 16.55 -1.56
C PRO A 262 10.25 17.39 -0.33
N VAL A 263 11.54 17.73 -0.24
CA VAL A 263 12.09 18.60 0.80
C VAL A 263 11.65 20.06 0.56
N ASP A 264 11.48 20.81 1.64
CA ASP A 264 11.10 22.23 1.60
C ASP A 264 9.81 22.55 0.82
N THR A 265 8.92 21.57 0.76
CA THR A 265 7.65 21.68 0.03
C THR A 265 6.48 21.22 0.90
N GLU A 266 5.36 21.91 0.87
CA GLU A 266 4.14 21.44 1.51
C GLU A 266 3.53 20.27 0.73
N VAL A 267 3.24 19.18 1.43
CA VAL A 267 2.55 18.00 0.91
C VAL A 267 1.23 17.82 1.63
N ALA A 268 0.14 17.68 0.89
CA ALA A 268 -1.15 17.38 1.48
C ALA A 268 -1.22 15.93 1.94
N VAL A 269 -1.77 15.71 3.14
CA VAL A 269 -1.93 14.39 3.73
C VAL A 269 -3.40 14.08 3.94
N PRO A 270 -3.96 13.09 3.25
CA PRO A 270 -5.38 12.76 3.35
C PRO A 270 -5.61 11.81 4.54
N VAL A 271 -5.60 12.32 5.77
CA VAL A 271 -5.85 11.51 6.96
C VAL A 271 -7.35 11.24 7.10
N VAL A 272 -7.74 9.97 6.98
CA VAL A 272 -9.13 9.55 7.18
C VAL A 272 -9.49 9.42 8.65
N SER A 273 -10.78 9.25 8.97
CA SER A 273 -11.25 9.04 10.35
C SER A 273 -10.53 7.86 11.00
N ARG A 274 -10.09 8.01 12.24
CA ARG A 274 -9.25 7.05 13.01
C ARG A 274 -7.84 6.81 12.41
N GLY A 275 -7.49 7.51 11.33
CA GLY A 275 -6.17 7.40 10.71
C GLY A 275 -5.08 8.01 11.58
N GLN A 276 -3.93 7.35 11.64
CA GLN A 276 -2.70 7.82 12.27
C GLN A 276 -1.68 8.07 11.16
N LEU A 277 -1.06 9.24 11.17
CA LEU A 277 0.04 9.54 10.26
C LEU A 277 1.34 8.92 10.80
N VAL A 278 2.04 8.19 9.95
CA VAL A 278 3.35 7.60 10.25
C VAL A 278 4.39 8.26 9.36
N LEU A 279 5.46 8.78 9.97
CA LEU A 279 6.60 9.38 9.29
C LEU A 279 7.82 8.46 9.46
N ALA A 280 8.46 8.10 8.36
CA ALA A 280 9.68 7.29 8.36
C ALA A 280 10.85 8.09 7.76
N ASN A 281 11.95 8.14 8.49
CA ASN A 281 13.19 8.76 8.08
C ASN A 281 14.25 7.68 7.91
N THR A 282 14.65 7.39 6.69
CA THR A 282 15.69 6.42 6.37
C THR A 282 17.07 7.06 6.22
N GLY A 283 17.15 8.39 6.31
CA GLY A 283 18.39 9.17 6.22
C GLY A 283 19.31 8.98 7.42
N GLU A 284 20.50 9.55 7.33
CA GLU A 284 21.54 9.51 8.38
C GLU A 284 21.40 10.62 9.44
N GLN A 285 20.53 11.59 9.20
CA GLN A 285 20.31 12.74 10.09
C GLN A 285 18.85 12.81 10.53
N GLU A 286 18.60 13.44 11.68
CA GLU A 286 17.27 13.75 12.16
C GLU A 286 16.55 14.67 11.16
N ALA A 287 15.29 14.41 10.87
CA ALA A 287 14.42 15.27 10.06
C ALA A 287 13.47 16.06 10.96
N GLU A 288 13.30 17.35 10.68
CA GLU A 288 12.29 18.19 11.32
C GLU A 288 11.06 18.26 10.40
N VAL A 289 9.92 17.75 10.87
CA VAL A 289 8.67 17.71 10.11
C VAL A 289 7.62 18.56 10.81
N ARG A 290 7.13 19.60 10.13
CA ARG A 290 6.02 20.42 10.59
C ARG A 290 4.71 19.87 10.04
N VAL A 291 3.72 19.69 10.92
CA VAL A 291 2.38 19.23 10.59
C VAL A 291 1.40 20.36 10.91
N THR A 292 0.65 20.76 9.90
CA THR A 292 -0.41 21.76 10.00
C THR A 292 -1.76 21.15 9.62
N GLY A 293 -2.86 21.67 10.13
CA GLY A 293 -4.21 21.24 9.78
C GLY A 293 -5.26 22.22 10.30
N SER A 294 -6.46 22.21 9.72
CA SER A 294 -7.53 23.12 10.12
C SER A 294 -7.93 22.91 11.58
N GLY A 295 -7.95 24.01 12.34
CA GLY A 295 -8.39 23.99 13.74
C GLY A 295 -7.36 23.43 14.72
N THR A 296 -6.16 23.09 14.28
CA THR A 296 -5.03 22.66 15.13
C THR A 296 -3.88 23.65 15.02
N ALA A 297 -3.13 23.82 16.13
CA ALA A 297 -1.87 24.57 16.07
C ALA A 297 -0.85 23.75 15.27
N GLU A 298 0.05 24.44 14.56
CA GLU A 298 1.20 23.79 13.95
C GLU A 298 2.00 23.00 14.99
N GLN A 299 2.35 21.79 14.65
CA GLN A 299 3.16 20.91 15.48
C GLN A 299 4.45 20.55 14.73
N THR A 300 5.55 20.58 15.44
CA THR A 300 6.86 20.17 14.91
C THR A 300 7.27 18.85 15.55
N TYR A 301 7.59 17.89 14.71
CA TYR A 301 8.08 16.58 15.10
C TYR A 301 9.52 16.41 14.65
N ARG A 302 10.33 15.77 15.49
CA ARG A 302 11.68 15.35 15.15
C ARG A 302 11.66 13.85 14.90
N VAL A 303 12.02 13.46 13.69
CA VAL A 303 12.10 12.07 13.27
C VAL A 303 13.56 11.65 13.27
N PRO A 304 14.04 10.88 14.25
CA PRO A 304 15.44 10.48 14.31
C PRO A 304 15.90 9.74 13.05
N ALA A 305 17.20 9.73 12.80
CA ALA A 305 17.78 8.92 11.74
C ALA A 305 17.39 7.43 11.89
N GLY A 306 16.95 6.82 10.83
CA GLY A 306 16.53 5.41 10.82
C GLY A 306 15.23 5.10 11.59
N ALA A 307 14.45 6.11 11.98
CA ALA A 307 13.25 5.94 12.78
C ALA A 307 11.94 6.01 11.96
N ALA A 308 10.90 5.41 12.52
CA ALA A 308 9.52 5.60 12.07
C ALA A 308 8.63 5.94 13.27
N ILE A 309 8.04 7.14 13.28
CA ILE A 309 7.22 7.65 14.38
C ILE A 309 5.75 7.82 13.97
N VAL A 310 4.86 7.67 14.96
CA VAL A 310 3.44 7.97 14.79
C VAL A 310 3.19 9.40 15.27
N VAL A 311 2.53 10.19 14.44
CA VAL A 311 2.22 11.59 14.74
C VAL A 311 0.72 11.87 14.62
N GLN A 312 0.26 12.87 15.35
CA GLN A 312 -1.12 13.31 15.29
C GLN A 312 -1.32 14.21 14.06
N ALA A 313 -2.37 13.93 13.29
CA ALA A 313 -2.71 14.70 12.11
C ALA A 313 -4.24 14.80 11.95
N ALA A 314 -4.73 15.93 11.50
CA ALA A 314 -6.14 16.14 11.15
C ALA A 314 -6.43 15.69 9.72
N ALA A 315 -7.70 15.60 9.35
CA ALA A 315 -8.13 15.12 8.04
C ALA A 315 -7.59 15.94 6.84
N ASP A 316 -7.30 17.21 7.05
CA ASP A 316 -6.80 18.15 6.05
C ASP A 316 -5.35 18.58 6.34
N SER A 317 -4.58 17.72 6.99
CA SER A 317 -3.21 18.03 7.34
C SER A 317 -2.32 18.24 6.13
N ARG A 318 -1.30 19.07 6.35
CA ARG A 318 -0.18 19.23 5.45
C ARG A 318 1.10 19.00 6.23
N ILE A 319 2.09 18.46 5.58
CA ILE A 319 3.42 18.28 6.13
C ILE A 319 4.44 19.06 5.32
N PHE A 320 5.45 19.55 6.01
CA PHE A 320 6.63 20.19 5.44
C PHE A 320 7.83 19.61 6.15
N SER A 321 8.80 19.11 5.40
CA SER A 321 10.02 18.49 5.95
C SER A 321 11.27 19.21 5.44
N ASP A 322 12.26 19.36 6.32
CA ASP A 322 13.58 19.90 5.98
C ASP A 322 14.56 18.85 5.44
N ALA A 323 14.16 17.57 5.50
CA ALA A 323 14.93 16.44 5.00
C ALA A 323 14.01 15.41 4.33
N PRO A 324 14.56 14.49 3.51
CA PRO A 324 13.76 13.42 2.90
C PRO A 324 13.09 12.53 3.94
N VAL A 325 11.77 12.34 3.82
CA VAL A 325 10.99 11.42 4.65
C VAL A 325 9.95 10.71 3.80
N HIS A 326 9.52 9.56 4.28
CA HIS A 326 8.38 8.82 3.74
C HIS A 326 7.19 8.91 4.70
N ALA A 327 5.99 8.95 4.18
CA ALA A 327 4.80 9.03 5.02
C ALA A 327 3.72 8.05 4.59
N GLY A 328 2.97 7.56 5.56
CA GLY A 328 1.80 6.70 5.35
C GLY A 328 0.74 6.97 6.41
N VAL A 329 -0.49 6.57 6.11
CA VAL A 329 -1.59 6.61 7.07
C VAL A 329 -2.00 5.18 7.36
N ARG A 330 -2.15 4.85 8.65
CA ARG A 330 -2.71 3.56 9.10
C ARG A 330 -3.95 3.76 9.95
N ILE A 331 -4.82 2.79 9.93
CA ILE A 331 -5.89 2.57 10.89
C ILE A 331 -5.60 1.23 11.55
N ALA A 332 -5.44 1.22 12.87
CA ALA A 332 -5.13 0.03 13.64
C ALA A 332 -5.87 0.11 14.97
N SER A 333 -7.16 -0.16 14.97
CA SER A 333 -8.00 -0.03 16.17
C SER A 333 -9.31 -0.81 16.04
N GLY A 334 -9.75 -1.44 17.13
CA GLY A 334 -11.04 -2.12 17.20
C GLY A 334 -11.14 -3.36 16.32
N GLY A 335 -10.03 -4.06 16.08
CA GLY A 335 -9.97 -5.22 15.19
C GLY A 335 -9.99 -4.87 13.70
N ASP A 336 -9.89 -3.58 13.34
CA ASP A 336 -9.74 -3.12 11.97
C ASP A 336 -8.26 -2.78 11.70
N LEU A 337 -7.78 -3.16 10.52
CA LEU A 337 -6.46 -2.80 10.01
C LEU A 337 -6.58 -2.29 8.58
N ALA A 338 -6.02 -1.13 8.30
CA ALA A 338 -5.95 -0.59 6.96
C ALA A 338 -4.79 0.41 6.84
N GLY A 339 -4.26 0.62 5.65
CA GLY A 339 -3.20 1.58 5.45
C GLY A 339 -2.99 1.98 4.00
N TYR A 340 -2.39 3.14 3.81
CA TYR A 340 -2.04 3.64 2.48
C TYR A 340 -0.87 4.62 2.57
N PRO A 341 -0.05 4.70 1.50
CA PRO A 341 1.05 5.65 1.44
C PRO A 341 0.55 7.08 1.23
N VAL A 342 1.26 8.06 1.73
CA VAL A 342 1.13 9.45 1.28
C VAL A 342 1.90 9.58 -0.02
N LEU A 343 1.20 9.95 -1.08
CA LEU A 343 1.80 10.09 -2.40
C LEU A 343 2.33 11.51 -2.58
N ALA A 344 3.56 11.63 -3.06
CA ALA A 344 4.08 12.91 -3.53
C ALA A 344 3.23 13.40 -4.72
N GLU A 345 2.95 14.67 -4.73
CA GLU A 345 2.23 15.29 -5.83
C GLU A 345 3.18 15.55 -7.02
N ASN A 346 2.69 15.31 -8.23
CA ASN A 346 3.39 15.82 -9.40
C ASN A 346 3.13 17.32 -9.55
N GLU A 347 4.10 18.07 -10.07
CA GLU A 347 3.88 19.46 -10.45
C GLU A 347 2.74 19.54 -11.47
N ARG A 348 1.66 20.23 -11.10
CA ARG A 348 0.46 20.35 -11.93
C ARG A 348 0.35 21.73 -12.53
N THR A 349 0.33 21.76 -13.85
CA THR A 349 0.01 22.97 -14.60
C THR A 349 -1.48 23.06 -14.99
N ALA A 350 -2.26 22.00 -14.75
CA ALA A 350 -3.68 21.89 -15.06
C ALA A 350 -4.47 21.27 -13.89
N ALA A 351 -5.77 21.51 -13.86
CA ALA A 351 -6.66 20.89 -12.85
C ALA A 351 -6.66 19.37 -13.00
N LEU A 352 -6.58 18.68 -11.86
CA LEU A 352 -6.68 17.22 -11.77
C LEU A 352 -8.14 16.81 -11.58
N THR A 353 -8.55 15.75 -12.27
CA THR A 353 -9.84 15.09 -12.06
C THR A 353 -9.57 13.68 -11.59
N VAL A 354 -10.03 13.34 -10.39
CA VAL A 354 -9.90 12.01 -9.78
C VAL A 354 -11.29 11.40 -9.61
N TYR A 355 -11.43 10.13 -9.90
CA TYR A 355 -12.65 9.35 -9.69
C TYR A 355 -12.42 8.42 -8.50
N PRO A 356 -12.74 8.81 -7.26
CA PRO A 356 -12.81 7.86 -6.17
C PRO A 356 -14.01 6.93 -6.37
N ARG A 357 -13.90 5.73 -5.91
CA ARG A 357 -14.98 4.73 -5.94
C ARG A 357 -15.99 4.90 -4.83
#